data_0ab8136eda6fc0c0e7a2942f44450d79
#
_entry.id   0ab8136eda6fc0c0e7a2942f44450d79
#
_cell.length_a   1.000
_cell.length_b   1.000
_cell.length_c   1.000
_cell.angle_alpha   90.00
_cell.angle_beta   90.00
_cell.angle_gamma   90.00
#
_symmetry.space_group_name_H-M   'P 1'
#
loop_
_entity.id
_entity.type
_entity.pdbx_description
1 polymer ?
#
loop_
_entity_poly.entity_id
_entity_poly.type
_entity_poly.pdbx_seq_one_letter_code
_entity_poly.pdbx_strand_id
1 'polypeptide(L)'
;PNVFNVLDKPLEISGPCIQLTSGRILAACPPFHLGETGHSGWIIYSDDNGHSWNKLSDFFNSTNGGIAAWECRLCEIDNNGVAVIFWTYDNVKKINLNNHIVYSHDGGENFGKAIDTGVKAQASNLLWLEKNIILTIHSHRESPSGLIVRKVNIENDKFEILSELDLFKNEDMGSDSTNISKQFGSLKFGQPSLVKLQNDEIIATCWCYENNQHIIKSFIVNI
;
A
#
# COMPACT_ATOMS: atom_id res chain seq x y z
N PRO A 1 1.58 -26.86 1.21
CA PRO A 1 2.10 -25.49 1.22
C PRO A 1 3.52 -25.51 1.80
N ASN A 2 4.43 -24.77 1.17
CA ASN A 2 5.77 -24.59 1.68
C ASN A 2 5.73 -23.48 2.74
N VAL A 3 6.47 -23.66 3.82
CA VAL A 3 6.65 -22.65 4.86
C VAL A 3 8.07 -22.10 4.74
N PHE A 4 8.19 -20.79 4.65
CA PHE A 4 9.47 -20.10 4.53
C PHE A 4 9.74 -19.33 5.82
N ASN A 5 10.94 -19.46 6.36
CA ASN A 5 11.42 -18.65 7.47
C ASN A 5 12.39 -17.61 6.92
N VAL A 6 12.03 -16.33 7.04
CA VAL A 6 12.90 -15.22 6.69
C VAL A 6 13.35 -14.53 7.97
N LEU A 7 14.63 -14.74 8.34
CA LEU A 7 15.26 -14.18 9.55
C LEU A 7 14.53 -14.54 10.86
N ASP A 8 13.91 -15.72 10.94
CA ASP A 8 13.20 -16.26 12.12
C ASP A 8 12.25 -15.27 12.79
N LYS A 9 11.59 -14.42 11.98
CA LYS A 9 10.62 -13.44 12.46
C LYS A 9 9.25 -13.63 11.81
N PRO A 10 8.17 -13.43 12.56
CA PRO A 10 6.86 -13.38 11.94
C PRO A 10 6.77 -12.15 11.02
N LEU A 11 6.34 -12.36 9.80
CA LEU A 11 6.19 -11.33 8.78
C LEU A 11 4.71 -11.22 8.40
N GLU A 12 4.27 -10.00 8.15
CA GLU A 12 2.96 -9.73 7.56
C GLU A 12 3.13 -9.39 6.08
N ILE A 13 2.50 -10.16 5.21
CA ILE A 13 2.39 -9.85 3.79
C ILE A 13 0.93 -9.51 3.52
N SER A 14 0.59 -8.23 3.56
CA SER A 14 -0.78 -7.73 3.36
C SER A 14 -1.06 -7.33 1.90
N GLY A 15 -0.07 -7.40 1.02
CA GLY A 15 -0.17 -7.06 -0.39
C GLY A 15 0.27 -8.19 -1.31
N PRO A 16 -0.05 -8.09 -2.60
CA PRO A 16 0.48 -9.03 -3.59
C PRO A 16 1.99 -8.88 -3.73
N CYS A 17 2.66 -9.99 -4.04
CA CYS A 17 4.01 -9.94 -4.58
C CYS A 17 3.97 -9.33 -5.98
N ILE A 18 5.03 -8.65 -6.38
CA ILE A 18 5.23 -8.20 -7.75
C ILE A 18 6.41 -8.92 -8.37
N GLN A 19 6.38 -9.15 -9.67
CA GLN A 19 7.52 -9.61 -10.42
C GLN A 19 8.09 -8.45 -11.22
N LEU A 20 9.35 -8.12 -10.97
CA LEU A 20 10.06 -7.09 -11.72
C LEU A 20 10.34 -7.57 -13.15
N THR A 21 10.58 -6.64 -14.05
CA THR A 21 11.02 -6.92 -15.44
C THR A 21 12.30 -7.77 -15.48
N SER A 22 13.14 -7.68 -14.45
CA SER A 22 14.33 -8.54 -14.29
C SER A 22 13.99 -10.01 -13.98
N GLY A 23 12.76 -10.34 -13.64
CA GLY A 23 12.30 -11.66 -13.21
C GLY A 23 12.31 -11.86 -11.68
N ARG A 24 12.98 -10.99 -10.91
CA ARG A 24 12.95 -11.05 -9.44
C ARG A 24 11.54 -10.79 -8.91
N ILE A 25 11.13 -11.57 -7.92
CA ILE A 25 9.86 -11.37 -7.22
C ILE A 25 10.13 -10.61 -5.93
N LEU A 26 9.35 -9.56 -5.66
CA LEU A 26 9.41 -8.77 -4.44
C LEU A 26 8.11 -8.85 -3.65
N ALA A 27 8.23 -8.79 -2.32
CA ALA A 27 7.11 -8.54 -1.42
C ALA A 27 7.49 -7.51 -0.36
N ALA A 28 6.58 -6.58 -0.05
CA ALA A 28 6.72 -5.70 1.10
C ALA A 28 6.12 -6.39 2.33
N CYS A 29 6.92 -6.54 3.36
CA CYS A 29 6.49 -7.20 4.58
C CYS A 29 7.08 -6.51 5.81
N PRO A 30 6.29 -5.73 6.54
CA PRO A 30 6.72 -5.30 7.86
C PRO A 30 6.84 -6.52 8.77
N PRO A 31 7.89 -6.63 9.60
CA PRO A 31 7.91 -7.57 10.70
C PRO A 31 6.71 -7.32 11.61
N PHE A 32 5.96 -8.37 11.91
CA PHE A 32 4.81 -8.25 12.77
C PHE A 32 5.22 -8.29 14.24
N HIS A 33 5.16 -7.16 14.92
CA HIS A 33 5.48 -7.02 16.33
C HIS A 33 4.28 -6.46 17.09
N LEU A 34 3.48 -7.31 17.69
CA LEU A 34 2.44 -6.88 18.63
C LEU A 34 3.12 -6.34 19.91
N GLY A 35 2.97 -5.04 20.13
CA GLY A 35 3.37 -4.40 21.38
C GLY A 35 4.85 -4.00 21.49
N GLU A 36 5.65 -4.23 20.47
CA GLU A 36 7.04 -3.76 20.45
C GLU A 36 7.17 -2.37 19.83
N THR A 37 8.15 -1.61 20.33
CA THR A 37 8.61 -0.37 19.69
C THR A 37 9.68 -0.72 18.66
N GLY A 38 9.58 -0.16 17.44
CA GLY A 38 10.56 -0.40 16.37
C GLY A 38 9.95 -1.12 15.19
N HIS A 39 9.06 -0.41 14.48
CA HIS A 39 8.53 -0.91 13.22
C HIS A 39 9.46 -0.54 12.08
N SER A 40 9.87 -1.55 11.33
CA SER A 40 10.56 -1.39 10.05
C SER A 40 9.72 -2.02 8.95
N GLY A 41 9.76 -1.45 7.76
CA GLY A 41 9.21 -2.05 6.57
C GLY A 41 10.31 -2.76 5.80
N TRP A 42 10.15 -4.05 5.51
CA TRP A 42 11.12 -4.84 4.79
C TRP A 42 10.65 -5.14 3.37
N ILE A 43 11.62 -5.24 2.47
CA ILE A 43 11.47 -5.93 1.18
C ILE A 43 12.12 -7.30 1.32
N ILE A 44 11.35 -8.32 0.97
CA ILE A 44 11.87 -9.67 0.74
C ILE A 44 11.82 -9.99 -0.75
N TYR A 45 12.68 -10.86 -1.20
CA TYR A 45 12.80 -11.22 -2.61
C TYR A 45 12.98 -12.71 -2.83
N SER A 46 12.64 -13.13 -4.04
CA SER A 46 12.92 -14.45 -4.58
C SER A 46 13.46 -14.31 -6.01
N ASP A 47 14.56 -14.99 -6.29
CA ASP A 47 15.15 -15.12 -7.64
C ASP A 47 14.91 -16.51 -8.25
N ASP A 48 14.13 -17.37 -7.58
CA ASP A 48 13.87 -18.77 -7.95
C ASP A 48 12.37 -19.09 -8.05
N ASN A 49 11.57 -18.12 -8.54
CA ASN A 49 10.13 -18.25 -8.71
C ASN A 49 9.38 -18.59 -7.41
N GLY A 50 9.83 -18.04 -6.28
CA GLY A 50 9.17 -18.19 -4.99
C GLY A 50 9.53 -19.47 -4.23
N HIS A 51 10.54 -20.24 -4.67
CA HIS A 51 11.01 -21.42 -3.95
C HIS A 51 11.81 -21.08 -2.70
N SER A 52 12.54 -19.98 -2.71
CA SER A 52 13.20 -19.43 -1.53
C SER A 52 13.00 -17.91 -1.42
N TRP A 53 13.09 -17.39 -0.19
CA TRP A 53 12.90 -16.00 0.10
C TRP A 53 13.97 -15.48 1.05
N ASN A 54 14.48 -14.30 0.76
CA ASN A 54 15.47 -13.62 1.58
C ASN A 54 15.09 -12.15 1.79
N LYS A 55 15.60 -11.55 2.85
CA LYS A 55 15.48 -10.09 3.04
C LYS A 55 16.39 -9.39 2.04
N LEU A 56 15.86 -8.40 1.34
CA LEU A 56 16.61 -7.55 0.44
C LEU A 56 17.05 -6.26 1.14
N SER A 57 16.09 -5.49 1.66
CA SER A 57 16.33 -4.15 2.20
C SER A 57 15.28 -3.71 3.21
N ASP A 58 15.48 -2.53 3.77
CA ASP A 58 14.49 -1.82 4.57
C ASP A 58 13.97 -0.63 3.75
N PHE A 59 12.66 -0.57 3.49
CA PHE A 59 12.05 0.59 2.83
C PHE A 59 11.55 1.64 3.83
N PHE A 60 11.38 1.27 5.09
CA PHE A 60 10.95 2.16 6.16
C PHE A 60 11.56 1.74 7.48
N ASN A 61 12.00 2.72 8.26
CA ASN A 61 12.48 2.52 9.62
C ASN A 61 11.99 3.64 10.52
N SER A 62 11.18 3.30 11.50
CA SER A 62 10.77 4.21 12.56
C SER A 62 11.83 4.22 13.65
N THR A 63 12.77 5.17 13.59
CA THR A 63 13.91 5.28 14.52
C THR A 63 13.53 5.31 15.99
N ASN A 64 12.33 5.80 16.31
CA ASN A 64 11.80 5.85 17.67
C ASN A 64 10.70 4.82 17.92
N GLY A 65 10.50 3.89 16.99
CA GLY A 65 9.55 2.77 17.12
C GLY A 65 8.08 3.12 17.24
N GLY A 66 7.73 4.41 17.15
CA GLY A 66 6.37 4.87 17.36
C GLY A 66 5.47 4.77 16.13
N ILE A 67 6.04 4.76 14.92
CA ILE A 67 5.27 4.78 13.66
C ILE A 67 5.29 3.40 13.02
N ALA A 68 4.11 2.86 12.73
CA ALA A 68 3.95 1.62 11.99
C ALA A 68 3.72 1.89 10.49
N ALA A 69 4.26 1.02 9.64
CA ALA A 69 3.96 0.94 8.22
C ALA A 69 3.09 -0.30 7.98
N TRP A 70 1.81 -0.10 7.64
CA TRP A 70 0.84 -1.16 7.45
C TRP A 70 0.33 -1.23 6.03
N GLU A 71 -0.18 -2.40 5.65
CA GLU A 71 -0.84 -2.63 4.37
C GLU A 71 -0.03 -2.12 3.17
N CYS A 72 1.26 -2.47 3.15
CA CYS A 72 2.20 -2.00 2.14
C CYS A 72 1.86 -2.56 0.75
N ARG A 73 2.00 -1.73 -0.28
CA ARG A 73 1.83 -2.11 -1.68
C ARG A 73 3.03 -1.66 -2.49
N LEU A 74 3.45 -2.54 -3.40
CA LEU A 74 4.57 -2.32 -4.30
C LEU A 74 4.09 -2.12 -5.74
N CYS A 75 4.87 -1.36 -6.49
CA CYS A 75 4.75 -1.26 -7.94
C CYS A 75 6.16 -1.09 -8.54
N GLU A 76 6.48 -1.81 -9.59
CA GLU A 76 7.62 -1.47 -10.44
C GLU A 76 7.29 -0.18 -11.19
N ILE A 77 8.19 0.79 -11.12
CA ILE A 77 8.11 2.07 -11.82
C ILE A 77 9.35 2.19 -12.70
N ASP A 78 9.20 2.62 -13.93
CA ASP A 78 10.29 2.84 -14.89
C ASP A 78 11.56 1.96 -14.63
N ASN A 79 12.37 1.71 -15.59
CA ASN A 79 13.68 1.05 -15.63
C ASN A 79 14.27 0.58 -14.27
N ASN A 80 13.68 -0.49 -13.67
CA ASN A 80 14.13 -1.06 -12.40
C ASN A 80 13.86 -0.20 -11.15
N GLY A 81 12.98 0.80 -11.24
CA GLY A 81 12.50 1.53 -10.07
C GLY A 81 11.40 0.76 -9.33
N VAL A 82 11.28 0.98 -8.02
CA VAL A 82 10.22 0.40 -7.18
C VAL A 82 9.64 1.49 -6.30
N ALA A 83 8.32 1.62 -6.30
CA ALA A 83 7.58 2.45 -5.36
C ALA A 83 6.88 1.58 -4.33
N VAL A 84 6.89 1.99 -3.06
CA VAL A 84 6.13 1.37 -1.98
C VAL A 84 5.25 2.42 -1.34
N ILE A 85 3.93 2.22 -1.36
CA ILE A 85 2.97 3.03 -0.62
C ILE A 85 2.46 2.25 0.59
N PHE A 86 2.27 2.91 1.71
CA PHE A 86 1.86 2.26 2.95
C PHE A 86 1.04 3.16 3.85
N TRP A 87 0.14 2.54 4.60
CA TRP A 87 -0.61 3.19 5.67
C TRP A 87 0.30 3.42 6.87
N THR A 88 0.28 4.63 7.42
CA THR A 88 1.07 5.00 8.59
C THR A 88 0.19 5.21 9.80
N TYR A 89 0.58 4.59 10.91
CA TYR A 89 -0.13 4.68 12.18
C TYR A 89 0.83 5.06 13.32
N ASP A 90 0.48 6.07 14.09
CA ASP A 90 1.22 6.47 15.31
C ASP A 90 0.78 5.59 16.48
N ASN A 91 1.63 4.64 16.88
CA ASN A 91 1.36 3.71 17.97
C ASN A 91 1.37 4.37 19.34
N VAL A 92 2.01 5.52 19.49
CA VAL A 92 2.06 6.27 20.76
C VAL A 92 0.81 7.10 20.93
N LYS A 93 0.46 7.88 19.91
CA LYS A 93 -0.74 8.74 19.93
C LYS A 93 -2.03 7.99 19.61
N LYS A 94 -1.93 6.77 19.07
CA LYS A 94 -3.07 5.93 18.64
C LYS A 94 -3.93 6.60 17.55
N ILE A 95 -3.28 7.21 16.56
CA ILE A 95 -3.94 7.90 15.45
C ILE A 95 -3.42 7.44 14.09
N ASN A 96 -4.31 7.47 13.10
CA ASN A 96 -3.93 7.35 11.70
C ASN A 96 -3.19 8.62 11.24
N LEU A 97 -2.09 8.42 10.56
CA LEU A 97 -1.34 9.47 9.86
C LEU A 97 -1.68 9.43 8.37
N ASN A 98 -1.10 10.35 7.61
CA ASN A 98 -1.17 10.29 6.15
C ASN A 98 -0.45 9.05 5.63
N ASN A 99 -0.90 8.49 4.50
CA ASN A 99 -0.12 7.49 3.80
C ASN A 99 1.27 8.05 3.47
N HIS A 100 2.27 7.18 3.46
CA HIS A 100 3.60 7.51 3.00
C HIS A 100 3.93 6.71 1.76
N ILE A 101 4.83 7.26 0.94
CA ILE A 101 5.40 6.59 -0.21
C ILE A 101 6.92 6.70 -0.17
N VAL A 102 7.60 5.70 -0.71
CA VAL A 102 9.06 5.69 -0.82
C VAL A 102 9.47 5.07 -2.14
N TYR A 103 10.60 5.50 -2.67
CA TYR A 103 11.10 5.10 -3.97
C TYR A 103 12.48 4.46 -3.87
N SER A 104 12.71 3.48 -4.72
CA SER A 104 14.00 2.87 -5.04
C SER A 104 14.25 3.00 -6.53
N HIS A 105 15.50 3.22 -6.92
CA HIS A 105 15.94 3.31 -8.32
C HIS A 105 16.85 2.12 -8.73
N ASP A 106 16.96 1.11 -7.88
CA ASP A 106 17.87 -0.01 -8.04
C ASP A 106 17.23 -1.38 -7.75
N GLY A 107 15.94 -1.52 -8.09
CA GLY A 107 15.22 -2.79 -7.95
C GLY A 107 14.85 -3.14 -6.50
N GLY A 108 14.76 -2.13 -5.63
CA GLY A 108 14.38 -2.31 -4.23
C GLY A 108 15.56 -2.58 -3.29
N GLU A 109 16.81 -2.45 -3.76
CA GLU A 109 17.99 -2.68 -2.92
C GLU A 109 18.25 -1.54 -1.95
N ASN A 110 18.01 -0.30 -2.40
CA ASN A 110 18.09 0.89 -1.54
C ASN A 110 16.86 1.77 -1.73
N PHE A 111 16.34 2.30 -0.65
CA PHE A 111 15.20 3.22 -0.66
C PHE A 111 15.61 4.59 -0.16
N GLY A 112 15.01 5.62 -0.77
CA GLY A 112 15.12 6.99 -0.32
C GLY A 112 14.37 7.25 1.00
N LYS A 113 14.18 8.51 1.32
CA LYS A 113 13.37 8.91 2.49
C LYS A 113 11.89 8.74 2.18
N ALA A 114 11.14 8.17 3.12
CA ALA A 114 9.68 8.12 3.03
C ALA A 114 9.06 9.53 3.01
N ILE A 115 8.11 9.74 2.13
CA ILE A 115 7.46 11.00 1.83
C ILE A 115 6.02 10.94 2.31
N ASP A 116 5.61 11.92 3.07
CA ASP A 116 4.21 12.13 3.43
C ASP A 116 3.43 12.55 2.17
N THR A 117 2.41 11.76 1.81
CA THR A 117 1.59 12.01 0.62
C THR A 117 0.59 13.14 0.79
N GLY A 118 0.37 13.63 2.01
CA GLY A 118 -0.72 14.53 2.36
C GLY A 118 -2.10 13.86 2.37
N VAL A 119 -2.19 12.57 2.05
CA VAL A 119 -3.45 11.82 1.93
C VAL A 119 -3.68 11.01 3.19
N LYS A 120 -4.63 11.43 4.01
CA LYS A 120 -5.06 10.69 5.19
C LYS A 120 -6.02 9.56 4.79
N ALA A 121 -5.48 8.37 4.65
CA ALA A 121 -6.23 7.17 4.30
C ALA A 121 -5.62 5.94 4.97
N GLN A 122 -6.27 4.80 4.82
CA GLN A 122 -5.75 3.52 5.30
C GLN A 122 -5.25 2.68 4.11
N ALA A 123 -5.82 1.50 3.85
CA ALA A 123 -5.40 0.67 2.73
C ALA A 123 -5.35 1.46 1.41
N SER A 124 -4.27 1.31 0.69
CA SER A 124 -4.05 1.95 -0.60
C SER A 124 -3.45 0.96 -1.60
N ASN A 125 -3.37 1.37 -2.84
CA ASN A 125 -2.66 0.63 -3.89
C ASN A 125 -2.10 1.64 -4.91
N LEU A 126 -1.19 1.18 -5.78
CA LEU A 126 -0.58 2.00 -6.81
C LEU A 126 -0.39 1.20 -8.09
N LEU A 127 -0.38 1.92 -9.22
CA LEU A 127 -0.17 1.39 -10.56
C LEU A 127 0.67 2.38 -11.36
N TRP A 128 1.77 1.92 -11.92
CA TRP A 128 2.55 2.73 -12.84
C TRP A 128 1.88 2.82 -14.21
N LEU A 129 1.80 4.02 -14.77
CA LEU A 129 1.23 4.26 -16.08
C LEU A 129 2.33 4.43 -17.13
N GLU A 130 3.13 5.45 -16.95
CA GLU A 130 4.23 5.81 -17.85
C GLU A 130 5.17 6.84 -17.20
N LYS A 131 6.45 6.82 -17.57
CA LYS A 131 7.44 7.81 -17.10
C LYS A 131 7.29 8.06 -15.58
N ASN A 132 7.05 9.32 -15.22
CA ASN A 132 6.89 9.75 -13.82
C ASN A 132 5.41 9.77 -13.35
N ILE A 133 4.52 9.07 -14.05
CA ILE A 133 3.09 9.09 -13.73
C ILE A 133 2.65 7.74 -13.15
N ILE A 134 2.08 7.80 -11.95
CA ILE A 134 1.40 6.68 -11.31
C ILE A 134 -0.06 7.02 -11.05
N LEU A 135 -0.88 6.00 -10.90
CA LEU A 135 -2.17 6.09 -10.20
C LEU A 135 -2.00 5.55 -8.79
N THR A 136 -2.65 6.20 -7.85
CA THR A 136 -2.84 5.68 -6.50
C THR A 136 -4.33 5.59 -6.20
N ILE A 137 -4.75 4.60 -5.43
CA ILE A 137 -6.12 4.45 -4.93
C ILE A 137 -6.08 4.33 -3.41
N HIS A 138 -6.97 5.06 -2.75
CA HIS A 138 -6.95 5.17 -1.29
C HIS A 138 -8.33 4.91 -0.69
N SER A 139 -8.36 4.09 0.36
CA SER A 139 -9.56 3.88 1.18
C SER A 139 -9.63 4.91 2.30
N HIS A 140 -10.48 5.91 2.14
CA HIS A 140 -10.78 6.88 3.19
C HIS A 140 -11.86 6.29 4.10
N ARG A 141 -11.49 5.79 5.26
CA ARG A 141 -12.41 5.16 6.21
C ARG A 141 -12.84 6.09 7.35
N GLU A 142 -12.23 7.27 7.45
CA GLU A 142 -12.69 8.38 8.29
C GLU A 142 -13.59 9.30 7.44
N SER A 143 -14.45 10.08 8.09
CA SER A 143 -15.37 11.00 7.37
C SER A 143 -14.61 12.15 6.68
N PRO A 144 -14.90 12.45 5.40
CA PRO A 144 -15.83 11.76 4.50
C PRO A 144 -15.24 10.45 3.99
N SER A 145 -15.98 9.34 4.14
CA SER A 145 -15.50 8.03 3.72
C SER A 145 -15.73 7.76 2.24
N GLY A 146 -14.84 7.01 1.62
CA GLY A 146 -14.93 6.69 0.21
C GLY A 146 -13.66 6.10 -0.38
N LEU A 147 -13.71 5.88 -1.67
CA LEU A 147 -12.62 5.35 -2.47
C LEU A 147 -12.24 6.37 -3.54
N ILE A 148 -11.01 6.87 -3.50
CA ILE A 148 -10.53 7.94 -4.36
C ILE A 148 -9.29 7.45 -5.13
N VAL A 149 -9.32 7.60 -6.45
CA VAL A 149 -8.16 7.42 -7.33
C VAL A 149 -7.50 8.77 -7.57
N ARG A 150 -6.18 8.79 -7.56
CA ARG A 150 -5.37 9.97 -7.83
C ARG A 150 -4.36 9.69 -8.92
N LYS A 151 -4.26 10.60 -9.88
CA LYS A 151 -3.15 10.66 -10.82
C LYS A 151 -2.05 11.50 -10.20
N VAL A 152 -0.85 10.95 -10.14
CA VAL A 152 0.25 11.52 -9.37
C VAL A 152 1.49 11.61 -10.24
N ASN A 153 2.16 12.75 -10.22
CA ASN A 153 3.51 12.92 -10.75
C ASN A 153 4.52 12.63 -9.63
N ILE A 154 5.46 11.71 -9.91
CA ILE A 154 6.49 11.28 -8.98
C ILE A 154 7.89 11.77 -9.38
N GLU A 155 7.99 12.75 -10.25
CA GLU A 155 9.25 13.29 -10.70
C GLU A 155 10.10 13.83 -9.53
N ASN A 156 11.39 13.48 -9.51
CA ASN A 156 12.33 13.80 -8.44
C ASN A 156 11.89 13.29 -7.06
N ASP A 157 11.33 12.09 -7.02
CA ASP A 157 10.85 11.44 -5.79
C ASP A 157 9.83 12.28 -5.02
N LYS A 158 8.96 13.00 -5.73
CA LYS A 158 7.85 13.76 -5.12
C LYS A 158 6.55 12.97 -5.18
N PHE A 159 5.54 13.49 -4.53
CA PHE A 159 4.16 13.02 -4.64
C PHE A 159 3.26 14.23 -4.94
N GLU A 160 3.10 14.54 -6.22
CA GLU A 160 2.32 15.67 -6.69
C GLU A 160 1.01 15.20 -7.31
N ILE A 161 -0.10 15.50 -6.66
CA ILE A 161 -1.43 15.11 -7.15
C ILE A 161 -1.80 16.02 -8.33
N LEU A 162 -2.02 15.42 -9.50
CA LEU A 162 -2.42 16.11 -10.72
C LEU A 162 -3.95 16.15 -10.88
N SER A 163 -4.63 15.08 -10.52
CA SER A 163 -6.09 14.98 -10.55
C SER A 163 -6.59 13.91 -9.60
N GLU A 164 -7.88 14.00 -9.25
CA GLU A 164 -8.57 13.07 -8.37
C GLU A 164 -9.90 12.63 -8.99
N LEU A 165 -10.27 11.37 -8.75
CA LEU A 165 -11.53 10.77 -9.15
C LEU A 165 -12.15 10.04 -7.97
N ASP A 166 -13.30 10.50 -7.52
CA ASP A 166 -14.12 9.78 -6.54
C ASP A 166 -14.79 8.58 -7.22
N LEU A 167 -14.42 7.37 -6.85
CA LEU A 167 -15.09 6.18 -7.34
C LEU A 167 -16.41 5.94 -6.62
N PHE A 168 -16.41 6.12 -5.33
CA PHE A 168 -17.64 6.25 -4.54
C PHE A 168 -17.37 6.99 -3.23
N LYS A 169 -18.41 7.64 -2.73
CA LYS A 169 -18.49 8.22 -1.38
C LYS A 169 -19.68 7.62 -0.66
N ASN A 170 -19.51 7.27 0.59
CA ASN A 170 -20.61 6.83 1.42
C ASN A 170 -20.29 7.16 2.88
N GLU A 171 -20.97 8.19 3.40
CA GLU A 171 -20.79 8.66 4.77
C GLU A 171 -21.14 7.58 5.81
N ASP A 172 -22.04 6.67 5.47
CA ASP A 172 -22.45 5.56 6.35
C ASP A 172 -21.42 4.43 6.43
N MET A 173 -20.40 4.44 5.59
CA MET A 173 -19.34 3.43 5.57
C MET A 173 -18.10 3.81 6.38
N GLY A 174 -18.01 5.04 6.84
CA GLY A 174 -16.90 5.51 7.66
C GLY A 174 -16.95 4.97 9.09
N SER A 175 -15.80 5.00 9.74
CA SER A 175 -15.70 4.71 11.17
C SER A 175 -15.04 5.89 11.87
N ASP A 176 -15.78 6.58 12.71
CA ASP A 176 -15.29 7.70 13.52
C ASP A 176 -14.62 7.24 14.82
N SER A 177 -14.44 5.92 14.98
CA SER A 177 -13.81 5.39 16.17
C SER A 177 -12.31 5.71 16.18
N THR A 178 -11.84 6.35 17.24
CA THR A 178 -10.40 6.53 17.51
C THR A 178 -9.71 5.22 17.97
N ASN A 179 -10.48 4.18 18.27
CA ASN A 179 -9.96 2.88 18.66
C ASN A 179 -9.79 2.00 17.43
N ILE A 180 -8.55 1.65 17.10
CA ILE A 180 -8.20 0.89 15.90
C ILE A 180 -8.89 -0.49 15.84
N SER A 181 -9.04 -1.18 16.99
CA SER A 181 -9.71 -2.49 17.04
C SER A 181 -11.21 -2.37 16.73
N LYS A 182 -11.85 -1.27 17.17
CA LYS A 182 -13.25 -0.98 16.81
C LYS A 182 -13.37 -0.60 15.34
N GLN A 183 -12.40 0.17 14.81
CA GLN A 183 -12.35 0.46 13.37
C GLN A 183 -12.32 -0.84 12.57
N PHE A 184 -11.41 -1.77 12.86
CA PHE A 184 -11.34 -3.06 12.17
C PHE A 184 -12.63 -3.88 12.26
N GLY A 185 -13.30 -3.87 13.40
CA GLY A 185 -14.58 -4.57 13.57
C GLY A 185 -15.77 -3.96 12.83
N SER A 186 -15.64 -2.72 12.35
CA SER A 186 -16.71 -1.96 11.67
C SER A 186 -16.42 -1.65 10.21
N LEU A 187 -15.37 -2.22 9.63
CA LEU A 187 -15.00 -1.98 8.25
C LEU A 187 -16.09 -2.45 7.29
N LYS A 188 -16.47 -1.59 6.36
CA LYS A 188 -17.48 -1.86 5.34
C LYS A 188 -16.91 -1.87 3.92
N PHE A 189 -15.66 -1.49 3.72
CA PHE A 189 -14.96 -1.56 2.44
C PHE A 189 -13.44 -1.52 2.65
N GLY A 190 -12.69 -1.94 1.65
CA GLY A 190 -11.24 -1.83 1.71
C GLY A 190 -10.49 -2.70 0.71
N GLN A 191 -9.17 -2.80 0.94
CA GLN A 191 -8.23 -3.54 0.12
C GLN A 191 -8.39 -3.20 -1.38
N PRO A 192 -8.25 -1.89 -1.75
CA PRO A 192 -8.40 -1.49 -3.13
C PRO A 192 -7.27 -2.04 -3.98
N SER A 193 -7.55 -2.33 -5.23
CA SER A 193 -6.57 -2.76 -6.21
C SER A 193 -6.75 -2.02 -7.51
N LEU A 194 -5.66 -1.78 -8.22
CA LEU A 194 -5.61 -1.21 -9.55
C LEU A 194 -4.92 -2.18 -10.49
N VAL A 195 -5.47 -2.34 -11.69
CA VAL A 195 -4.85 -3.13 -12.75
C VAL A 195 -5.08 -2.45 -14.09
N LYS A 196 -4.06 -2.44 -14.94
CA LYS A 196 -4.13 -2.05 -16.34
C LYS A 196 -4.30 -3.30 -17.17
N LEU A 197 -5.35 -3.34 -17.99
CA LEU A 197 -5.64 -4.45 -18.89
C LEU A 197 -4.85 -4.31 -20.20
N GLN A 198 -4.85 -5.38 -21.01
CA GLN A 198 -4.16 -5.39 -22.30
C GLN A 198 -4.71 -4.40 -23.33
N ASN A 199 -5.98 -3.98 -23.17
CA ASN A 199 -6.62 -2.95 -23.98
C ASN A 199 -6.44 -1.53 -23.43
N ASP A 200 -5.49 -1.33 -22.54
CA ASP A 200 -5.19 -0.08 -21.84
C ASP A 200 -6.29 0.43 -20.87
N GLU A 201 -7.38 -0.28 -20.72
CA GLU A 201 -8.38 0.04 -19.69
C GLU A 201 -7.81 -0.18 -18.28
N ILE A 202 -8.15 0.71 -17.36
CA ILE A 202 -7.77 0.60 -15.96
C ILE A 202 -8.99 0.20 -15.15
N ILE A 203 -8.84 -0.86 -14.39
CA ILE A 203 -9.88 -1.34 -13.47
C ILE A 203 -9.42 -1.12 -12.04
N ALA A 204 -10.28 -0.51 -11.24
CA ALA A 204 -10.18 -0.49 -9.79
C ALA A 204 -11.15 -1.50 -9.19
N THR A 205 -10.73 -2.23 -8.16
CA THR A 205 -11.58 -3.14 -7.41
C THR A 205 -11.45 -2.92 -5.92
N CYS A 206 -12.50 -3.20 -5.17
CA CYS A 206 -12.46 -3.27 -3.72
C CYS A 206 -13.53 -4.24 -3.22
N TRP A 207 -13.34 -4.78 -2.02
CA TRP A 207 -14.45 -5.41 -1.31
C TRP A 207 -15.30 -4.33 -0.63
N CYS A 208 -16.59 -4.55 -0.53
CA CYS A 208 -17.46 -3.72 0.29
C CYS A 208 -18.62 -4.54 0.86
N TYR A 209 -19.27 -3.96 1.88
CA TYR A 209 -20.45 -4.53 2.53
C TYR A 209 -21.65 -3.64 2.23
N GLU A 210 -22.58 -4.16 1.45
CA GLU A 210 -23.81 -3.47 1.06
C GLU A 210 -24.99 -4.44 1.11
N ASN A 211 -26.17 -3.95 1.46
CA ASN A 211 -27.40 -4.74 1.53
C ASN A 211 -27.24 -6.06 2.31
N ASN A 212 -26.51 -6.01 3.43
CA ASN A 212 -26.18 -7.17 4.26
C ASN A 212 -25.36 -8.27 3.56
N GLN A 213 -24.59 -7.90 2.54
CA GLN A 213 -23.74 -8.84 1.79
C GLN A 213 -22.34 -8.28 1.60
N HIS A 214 -21.34 -9.16 1.65
CA HIS A 214 -19.98 -8.85 1.19
C HIS A 214 -19.91 -9.07 -0.32
N ILE A 215 -19.52 -8.03 -1.03
CA ILE A 215 -19.38 -8.03 -2.49
C ILE A 215 -18.04 -7.48 -2.92
N ILE A 216 -17.64 -7.77 -4.14
CA ILE A 216 -16.54 -7.10 -4.82
C ILE A 216 -17.13 -6.10 -5.80
N LYS A 217 -16.71 -4.85 -5.69
CA LYS A 217 -17.02 -3.80 -6.67
C LYS A 217 -15.87 -3.62 -7.63
N SER A 218 -16.21 -3.35 -8.88
CA SER A 218 -15.24 -3.00 -9.93
C SER A 218 -15.67 -1.71 -10.60
N PHE A 219 -14.69 -0.88 -10.95
CA PHE A 219 -14.89 0.40 -11.61
C PHE A 219 -13.92 0.50 -12.79
N ILE A 220 -14.41 1.00 -13.94
CA ILE A 220 -13.53 1.46 -15.01
C ILE A 220 -13.06 2.86 -14.64
N VAL A 221 -11.74 3.07 -14.64
CA VAL A 221 -11.11 4.32 -14.23
C VAL A 221 -10.73 5.13 -15.47
N ASN A 222 -11.35 6.30 -15.63
CA ASN A 222 -11.04 7.28 -16.66
C ASN A 222 -10.54 8.56 -15.96
N ILE A 223 -9.19 8.79 -15.97
CA ILE A 223 -8.56 9.90 -15.22
C ILE A 223 -7.37 10.51 -15.99
#